data_1da5f6be00619c8afafd42f34f1b04fe
#
_entry.id   1da5f6be00619c8afafd42f34f1b04fe
#
_cell.length_a   1.000
_cell.length_b   1.000
_cell.length_c   1.000
_cell.angle_alpha   90.00
_cell.angle_beta   90.00
_cell.angle_gamma   90.00
#
_symmetry.space_group_name_H-M   'P 1'
#
loop_
_entity.id
_entity.type
_entity.pdbx_description
1 polymer ?
#
loop_
_entity_poly.entity_id
_entity_poly.type
_entity_poly.pdbx_seq_one_letter_code
_entity_poly.pdbx_strand_id
1 'polypeptide(L)'
;ILAFFVIRSVVSLKRTNLELRNQNTTDPLTGAYNRRFLENWLEQAPSSMQSPVYVVSVIDIDHFKQFNDQYGHEIGDLVLKETVETLQNNLRKKDILVRWGGEEFVLVMPMEDLSKLEETLERLRTNVEAHIAHHNDQQFSITVSIGASSCKREYLADEWETVFGQADVALYQAKDAGRNRYQIHSNQA
;
A
#
# COMPACT_ATOMS: atom_id res chain seq x y z
N ILE A 1 -43.08 -23.94 -2.39
CA ILE A 1 -42.42 -23.83 -3.73
C ILE A 1 -41.89 -22.40 -3.92
N LEU A 2 -42.70 -21.35 -3.75
CA LEU A 2 -42.29 -19.95 -3.93
C LEU A 2 -41.11 -19.53 -2.99
N ALA A 3 -41.17 -19.89 -1.72
CA ALA A 3 -40.13 -19.62 -0.72
C ALA A 3 -38.77 -20.27 -1.11
N PHE A 4 -38.82 -21.48 -1.67
CA PHE A 4 -37.61 -22.18 -2.12
C PHE A 4 -36.94 -21.46 -3.30
N PHE A 5 -37.71 -20.95 -4.25
CA PHE A 5 -37.19 -20.18 -5.39
C PHE A 5 -36.60 -18.86 -4.94
N VAL A 6 -37.25 -18.17 -4.01
CA VAL A 6 -36.73 -16.87 -3.45
C VAL A 6 -35.43 -17.10 -2.71
N ILE A 7 -35.33 -18.10 -1.85
CA ILE A 7 -34.10 -18.43 -1.10
C ILE A 7 -32.96 -18.76 -2.08
N ARG A 8 -33.25 -19.59 -3.11
CA ARG A 8 -32.24 -19.98 -4.12
C ARG A 8 -31.76 -18.76 -4.92
N SER A 9 -32.65 -17.84 -5.30
CA SER A 9 -32.30 -16.60 -6.00
C SER A 9 -31.46 -15.66 -5.12
N VAL A 10 -31.80 -15.50 -3.84
CA VAL A 10 -31.04 -14.70 -2.89
C VAL A 10 -29.65 -15.29 -2.66
N VAL A 11 -29.54 -16.61 -2.52
CA VAL A 11 -28.23 -17.29 -2.36
C VAL A 11 -27.39 -17.13 -3.63
N SER A 12 -27.98 -17.32 -4.82
CA SER A 12 -27.30 -17.11 -6.10
C SER A 12 -26.83 -15.66 -6.26
N LEU A 13 -27.69 -14.69 -5.95
CA LEU A 13 -27.34 -13.27 -6.03
C LEU A 13 -26.22 -12.89 -5.06
N LYS A 14 -26.26 -13.42 -3.83
CA LYS A 14 -25.16 -13.21 -2.86
C LYS A 14 -23.85 -13.83 -3.35
N ARG A 15 -23.91 -15.03 -3.96
CA ARG A 15 -22.73 -15.69 -4.52
C ARG A 15 -22.15 -14.90 -5.70
N THR A 16 -22.98 -14.47 -6.63
CA THR A 16 -22.55 -13.64 -7.77
C THR A 16 -22.01 -12.28 -7.31
N ASN A 17 -22.61 -11.65 -6.30
CA ASN A 17 -22.08 -10.41 -5.71
C ASN A 17 -20.74 -10.62 -5.00
N LEU A 18 -20.56 -11.77 -4.33
CA LEU A 18 -19.26 -12.14 -3.73
C LEU A 18 -18.21 -12.41 -4.82
N GLU A 19 -18.58 -13.09 -5.89
CA GLU A 19 -17.70 -13.35 -7.04
C GLU A 19 -17.31 -12.05 -7.76
N LEU A 20 -18.26 -11.12 -7.99
CA LEU A 20 -18.00 -9.80 -8.57
C LEU A 20 -17.16 -8.91 -7.64
N ARG A 21 -17.41 -8.95 -6.34
CA ARG A 21 -16.57 -8.28 -5.36
C ARG A 21 -15.15 -8.87 -5.30
N ASN A 22 -15.03 -10.19 -5.49
CA ASN A 22 -13.74 -10.89 -5.52
C ASN A 22 -12.94 -10.58 -6.80
N GLN A 23 -13.58 -10.12 -7.88
CA GLN A 23 -12.91 -9.71 -9.11
C GLN A 23 -12.35 -8.27 -9.04
N ASN A 24 -12.82 -7.45 -8.10
CA ASN A 24 -12.30 -6.10 -7.96
C ASN A 24 -11.02 -6.12 -7.10
N THR A 25 -9.88 -6.05 -7.75
CA THR A 25 -8.54 -6.13 -7.15
C THR A 25 -7.86 -4.76 -7.04
N THR A 26 -8.55 -3.69 -7.43
CA THR A 26 -8.07 -2.31 -7.36
C THR A 26 -8.92 -1.45 -6.44
N ASP A 27 -8.32 -0.42 -5.86
CA ASP A 27 -9.02 0.62 -5.13
C ASP A 27 -9.71 1.58 -6.12
N PRO A 28 -11.02 1.82 -6.00
CA PRO A 28 -11.77 2.60 -6.98
C PRO A 28 -11.42 4.10 -6.98
N LEU A 29 -10.85 4.63 -5.90
CA LEU A 29 -10.45 6.02 -5.80
C LEU A 29 -9.11 6.27 -6.49
N THR A 30 -8.12 5.44 -6.16
CA THR A 30 -6.71 5.69 -6.51
C THR A 30 -6.20 4.85 -7.68
N GLY A 31 -6.88 3.74 -8.01
CA GLY A 31 -6.42 2.78 -9.01
C GLY A 31 -5.27 1.88 -8.57
N ALA A 32 -4.71 2.10 -7.38
CA ALA A 32 -3.76 1.16 -6.78
C ALA A 32 -4.41 -0.21 -6.53
N TYR A 33 -3.63 -1.25 -6.35
CA TYR A 33 -4.19 -2.52 -5.87
C TYR A 33 -4.85 -2.32 -4.51
N ASN A 34 -5.83 -3.16 -4.18
CA ASN A 34 -6.45 -3.17 -2.86
C ASN A 34 -5.90 -4.33 -2.00
N ARG A 35 -6.25 -4.33 -0.71
CA ARG A 35 -5.83 -5.35 0.25
C ARG A 35 -6.14 -6.77 -0.22
N ARG A 36 -7.29 -6.98 -0.85
CA ARG A 36 -7.69 -8.29 -1.38
C ARG A 36 -6.76 -8.79 -2.49
N PHE A 37 -6.29 -7.89 -3.36
CA PHE A 37 -5.28 -8.27 -4.35
C PHE A 37 -4.05 -8.88 -3.68
N LEU A 38 -3.55 -8.23 -2.63
CA LEU A 38 -2.36 -8.67 -1.93
C LEU A 38 -2.57 -10.01 -1.22
N GLU A 39 -3.71 -10.20 -0.55
CA GLU A 39 -4.07 -11.47 0.08
C GLU A 39 -4.09 -12.62 -0.95
N ASN A 40 -4.77 -12.44 -2.07
CA ASN A 40 -4.79 -13.42 -3.15
C ASN A 40 -3.41 -13.66 -3.78
N TRP A 41 -2.60 -12.61 -3.89
CA TRP A 41 -1.26 -12.69 -4.45
C TRP A 41 -0.32 -13.48 -3.52
N LEU A 42 -0.40 -13.27 -2.20
CA LEU A 42 0.36 -14.03 -1.20
C LEU A 42 0.01 -15.53 -1.23
N GLU A 43 -1.29 -15.86 -1.33
CA GLU A 43 -1.75 -17.25 -1.44
C GLU A 43 -1.25 -17.97 -2.71
N GLN A 44 -1.11 -17.22 -3.80
CA GLN A 44 -0.69 -17.73 -5.10
C GLN A 44 0.80 -17.53 -5.37
N ALA A 45 1.54 -16.92 -4.43
CA ALA A 45 2.95 -16.55 -4.61
C ALA A 45 3.77 -17.78 -5.08
N PRO A 46 4.13 -17.83 -6.38
CA PRO A 46 4.71 -19.06 -6.91
C PRO A 46 6.11 -19.25 -6.36
N SER A 47 6.43 -20.48 -6.06
CA SER A 47 7.81 -20.88 -5.74
C SER A 47 8.83 -20.57 -6.85
N SER A 48 8.38 -20.10 -8.01
CA SER A 48 9.20 -19.72 -9.17
C SER A 48 9.64 -18.24 -9.22
N MET A 49 9.30 -17.41 -8.22
CA MET A 49 9.75 -16.01 -8.20
C MET A 49 11.28 -15.93 -8.06
N GLN A 50 11.94 -15.09 -8.83
CA GLN A 50 13.39 -15.13 -9.01
C GLN A 50 14.21 -14.32 -7.98
N SER A 51 13.55 -13.40 -7.26
CA SER A 51 14.28 -12.54 -6.32
C SER A 51 14.46 -13.20 -4.96
N PRO A 52 15.66 -13.14 -4.38
CA PRO A 52 15.96 -13.83 -3.13
C PRO A 52 15.31 -13.19 -1.88
N VAL A 53 15.00 -11.90 -1.95
CA VAL A 53 14.48 -11.14 -0.82
C VAL A 53 13.29 -10.30 -1.26
N TYR A 54 12.32 -10.16 -0.36
CA TYR A 54 11.20 -9.23 -0.49
C TYR A 54 11.28 -8.17 0.60
N VAL A 55 11.07 -6.93 0.21
CA VAL A 55 10.89 -5.80 1.13
C VAL A 55 9.41 -5.48 1.19
N VAL A 56 8.88 -5.42 2.39
CA VAL A 56 7.54 -4.94 2.70
C VAL A 56 7.69 -3.57 3.35
N SER A 57 7.03 -2.57 2.77
CA SER A 57 7.03 -1.22 3.33
C SER A 57 5.61 -0.76 3.59
N VAL A 58 5.37 -0.17 4.75
CA VAL A 58 4.13 0.53 5.08
C VAL A 58 4.39 2.02 4.93
N ILE A 59 3.55 2.69 4.16
CA ILE A 59 3.65 4.11 3.81
C ILE A 59 2.37 4.80 4.29
N ASP A 60 2.50 5.95 4.93
CA ASP A 60 1.37 6.72 5.43
C ASP A 60 1.57 8.21 5.13
N ILE A 61 0.51 8.87 4.69
CA ILE A 61 0.53 10.31 4.41
C ILE A 61 0.52 11.08 5.73
N ASP A 62 1.55 11.86 5.94
CA ASP A 62 1.72 12.61 7.17
C ASP A 62 0.61 13.66 7.35
N HIS A 63 0.02 13.70 8.55
CA HIS A 63 -1.01 14.66 8.93
C HIS A 63 -2.28 14.66 8.06
N PHE A 64 -2.59 13.55 7.35
CA PHE A 64 -3.69 13.51 6.38
C PHE A 64 -5.05 13.86 6.98
N LYS A 65 -5.32 13.45 8.22
CA LYS A 65 -6.55 13.84 8.91
C LYS A 65 -6.65 15.37 9.06
N GLN A 66 -5.57 16.03 9.52
CA GLN A 66 -5.53 17.49 9.67
C GLN A 66 -5.67 18.19 8.30
N PHE A 67 -5.08 17.61 7.27
CA PHE A 67 -5.22 18.07 5.90
C PHE A 67 -6.69 18.05 5.44
N ASN A 68 -7.39 16.93 5.66
CA ASN A 68 -8.83 16.81 5.36
C ASN A 68 -9.69 17.77 6.18
N ASP A 69 -9.39 17.95 7.47
CA ASP A 69 -10.10 18.88 8.34
C ASP A 69 -9.97 20.33 7.86
N GLN A 70 -8.84 20.68 7.25
CA GLN A 70 -8.54 22.02 6.74
C GLN A 70 -9.08 22.26 5.33
N TYR A 71 -8.93 21.31 4.41
CA TYR A 71 -9.19 21.51 2.97
C TYR A 71 -10.38 20.71 2.44
N GLY A 72 -10.94 19.85 3.26
CA GLY A 72 -12.08 18.99 2.89
C GLY A 72 -11.66 17.69 2.19
N HIS A 73 -12.58 16.73 2.21
CA HIS A 73 -12.33 15.39 1.67
C HIS A 73 -12.10 15.37 0.15
N GLU A 74 -12.67 16.29 -0.61
CA GLU A 74 -12.48 16.36 -2.06
C GLU A 74 -10.99 16.61 -2.41
N ILE A 75 -10.36 17.53 -1.68
CA ILE A 75 -8.93 17.81 -1.86
C ILE A 75 -8.08 16.67 -1.30
N GLY A 76 -8.50 16.04 -0.21
CA GLY A 76 -7.87 14.83 0.29
C GLY A 76 -7.88 13.68 -0.72
N ASP A 77 -9.00 13.47 -1.40
CA ASP A 77 -9.14 12.47 -2.47
C ASP A 77 -8.22 12.77 -3.66
N LEU A 78 -8.07 14.05 -4.04
CA LEU A 78 -7.12 14.47 -5.05
C LEU A 78 -5.69 14.11 -4.65
N VAL A 79 -5.28 14.49 -3.45
CA VAL A 79 -3.93 14.23 -2.90
C VAL A 79 -3.65 12.72 -2.82
N LEU A 80 -4.63 11.90 -2.42
CA LEU A 80 -4.49 10.44 -2.44
C LEU A 80 -4.20 9.89 -3.85
N LYS A 81 -4.93 10.36 -4.86
CA LYS A 81 -4.72 9.96 -6.26
C LYS A 81 -3.33 10.33 -6.76
N GLU A 82 -2.93 11.58 -6.53
CA GLU A 82 -1.64 12.09 -6.99
C GLU A 82 -0.46 11.46 -6.23
N THR A 83 -0.66 11.11 -4.95
CA THR A 83 0.33 10.34 -4.18
C THR A 83 0.56 8.96 -4.81
N VAL A 84 -0.53 8.25 -5.14
CA VAL A 84 -0.43 6.94 -5.79
C VAL A 84 0.25 7.06 -7.15
N GLU A 85 -0.14 8.04 -7.97
CA GLU A 85 0.49 8.28 -9.27
C GLU A 85 1.98 8.58 -9.12
N THR A 86 2.36 9.43 -8.19
CA THR A 86 3.76 9.76 -7.89
C THR A 86 4.55 8.52 -7.45
N LEU A 87 3.99 7.71 -6.57
CA LEU A 87 4.63 6.46 -6.15
C LEU A 87 4.77 5.49 -7.33
N GLN A 88 3.69 5.23 -8.09
CA GLN A 88 3.68 4.29 -9.21
C GLN A 88 4.69 4.67 -10.31
N ASN A 89 4.82 5.95 -10.63
CA ASN A 89 5.79 6.45 -11.60
C ASN A 89 7.24 6.20 -11.19
N ASN A 90 7.47 5.91 -9.90
CA ASN A 90 8.79 5.64 -9.33
C ASN A 90 9.01 4.15 -8.98
N LEU A 91 8.05 3.29 -9.29
CA LEU A 91 8.10 1.86 -9.02
C LEU A 91 8.41 1.07 -10.30
N ARG A 92 8.96 -0.13 -10.12
CA ARG A 92 9.18 -1.07 -11.20
C ARG A 92 7.91 -1.87 -11.46
N LYS A 93 7.77 -2.43 -12.66
CA LYS A 93 6.61 -3.27 -13.03
C LYS A 93 6.37 -4.46 -12.08
N LYS A 94 7.41 -4.93 -11.41
CA LYS A 94 7.36 -6.06 -10.46
C LYS A 94 7.01 -5.65 -9.03
N ASP A 95 7.04 -4.35 -8.73
CA ASP A 95 6.70 -3.83 -7.43
C ASP A 95 5.17 -3.74 -7.31
N ILE A 96 4.64 -4.01 -6.12
CA ILE A 96 3.20 -4.07 -5.88
C ILE A 96 2.85 -2.98 -4.88
N LEU A 97 2.10 -1.97 -5.34
CA LEU A 97 1.56 -0.90 -4.49
C LEU A 97 0.09 -1.17 -4.21
N VAL A 98 -0.24 -1.25 -2.94
CA VAL A 98 -1.57 -1.56 -2.43
C VAL A 98 -2.05 -0.41 -1.57
N ARG A 99 -3.28 0.06 -1.77
CA ARG A 99 -3.94 0.90 -0.77
C ARG A 99 -4.50 0.01 0.32
N TRP A 100 -3.91 0.11 1.51
CA TRP A 100 -4.25 -0.74 2.65
C TRP A 100 -5.53 -0.28 3.35
N GLY A 101 -5.72 1.05 3.45
CA GLY A 101 -6.92 1.70 3.99
C GLY A 101 -6.66 3.19 4.24
N GLY A 102 -7.70 4.03 4.13
CA GLY A 102 -7.55 5.47 4.38
C GLY A 102 -6.42 6.11 3.60
N GLU A 103 -5.41 6.56 4.32
CA GLU A 103 -4.17 7.16 3.83
C GLU A 103 -2.95 6.23 3.86
N GLU A 104 -3.16 4.94 4.17
CA GLU A 104 -2.10 3.96 4.31
C GLU A 104 -1.93 3.12 3.04
N PHE A 105 -0.68 2.90 2.66
CA PHE A 105 -0.29 2.08 1.53
C PHE A 105 0.72 1.01 1.97
N VAL A 106 0.66 -0.14 1.29
CA VAL A 106 1.64 -1.21 1.43
C VAL A 106 2.35 -1.39 0.10
N LEU A 107 3.67 -1.39 0.15
CA LEU A 107 4.52 -1.61 -1.00
C LEU A 107 5.32 -2.89 -0.81
N VAL A 108 5.20 -3.83 -1.75
CA VAL A 108 5.98 -5.06 -1.77
C VAL A 108 6.94 -5.02 -2.94
N MET A 109 8.24 -5.08 -2.64
CA MET A 109 9.32 -4.96 -3.62
C MET A 109 10.20 -6.21 -3.62
N PRO A 110 10.26 -6.98 -4.71
CA PRO A 110 11.29 -8.00 -4.89
C PRO A 110 12.65 -7.33 -5.14
N MET A 111 13.64 -7.62 -4.31
CA MET A 111 14.98 -7.04 -4.41
C MET A 111 16.05 -8.14 -4.50
N GLU A 112 17.05 -7.91 -5.36
CA GLU A 112 18.23 -8.76 -5.48
C GLU A 112 19.36 -8.26 -4.58
N ASP A 113 19.38 -6.95 -4.34
CA ASP A 113 20.40 -6.24 -3.58
C ASP A 113 19.76 -5.25 -2.61
N LEU A 114 19.81 -5.57 -1.33
CA LEU A 114 19.28 -4.72 -0.26
C LEU A 114 20.09 -3.45 -0.03
N SER A 115 21.32 -3.35 -0.54
CA SER A 115 22.13 -2.13 -0.40
C SER A 115 21.47 -0.91 -1.08
N LYS A 116 20.53 -1.15 -2.01
CA LYS A 116 19.75 -0.12 -2.71
C LYS A 116 18.43 0.23 -2.03
N LEU A 117 18.12 -0.38 -0.90
CA LEU A 117 16.84 -0.16 -0.24
C LEU A 117 16.70 1.29 0.25
N GLU A 118 17.71 1.80 0.95
CA GLU A 118 17.69 3.16 1.47
C GLU A 118 17.53 4.21 0.36
N GLU A 119 18.29 4.07 -0.73
CA GLU A 119 18.17 4.94 -1.90
C GLU A 119 16.75 4.88 -2.51
N THR A 120 16.16 3.68 -2.55
CA THR A 120 14.81 3.49 -3.09
C THR A 120 13.77 4.18 -2.20
N LEU A 121 13.82 3.96 -0.88
CA LEU A 121 12.88 4.56 0.07
C LEU A 121 13.00 6.09 0.10
N GLU A 122 14.23 6.61 0.10
CA GLU A 122 14.48 8.06 0.07
C GLU A 122 13.96 8.68 -1.23
N ARG A 123 14.17 8.03 -2.36
CA ARG A 123 13.64 8.51 -3.65
C ARG A 123 12.11 8.55 -3.66
N LEU A 124 11.42 7.53 -3.13
CA LEU A 124 9.97 7.54 -3.01
C LEU A 124 9.48 8.68 -2.13
N ARG A 125 10.08 8.85 -0.97
CA ARG A 125 9.76 9.91 -0.02
C ARG A 125 9.95 11.30 -0.64
N THR A 126 11.12 11.56 -1.21
CA THR A 126 11.46 12.88 -1.79
C THR A 126 10.61 13.22 -3.00
N ASN A 127 10.22 12.24 -3.82
CA ASN A 127 9.34 12.49 -4.95
C ASN A 127 7.93 12.87 -4.50
N VAL A 128 7.42 12.28 -3.42
CA VAL A 128 6.14 12.71 -2.83
C VAL A 128 6.27 14.12 -2.22
N GLU A 129 7.32 14.39 -1.45
CA GLU A 129 7.58 15.71 -0.87
C GLU A 129 7.71 16.82 -1.92
N ALA A 130 8.35 16.52 -3.05
CA ALA A 130 8.53 17.49 -4.14
C ALA A 130 7.30 17.66 -5.02
N HIS A 131 6.31 16.76 -4.92
CA HIS A 131 5.09 16.83 -5.70
C HIS A 131 4.15 17.90 -5.17
N ILE A 132 3.60 18.70 -6.08
CA ILE A 132 2.63 19.76 -5.77
C ILE A 132 1.33 19.45 -6.49
N ALA A 133 0.30 19.11 -5.73
CA ALA A 133 -1.05 18.97 -6.23
C ALA A 133 -1.70 20.34 -6.51
N HIS A 134 -2.45 20.44 -7.58
CA HIS A 134 -3.09 21.70 -7.98
C HIS A 134 -4.62 21.56 -8.05
N HIS A 135 -5.33 22.45 -7.39
CA HIS A 135 -6.78 22.55 -7.51
C HIS A 135 -7.27 24.00 -7.35
N ASN A 136 -8.02 24.54 -8.33
CA ASN A 136 -8.60 25.89 -8.30
C ASN A 136 -7.61 26.99 -7.85
N ASP A 137 -6.49 27.14 -8.54
CA ASP A 137 -5.43 28.12 -8.25
C ASP A 137 -4.71 27.94 -6.88
N GLN A 138 -5.03 26.88 -6.16
CA GLN A 138 -4.35 26.50 -4.92
C GLN A 138 -3.35 25.38 -5.16
N GLN A 139 -2.28 25.37 -4.36
CA GLN A 139 -1.22 24.39 -4.36
C GLN A 139 -1.20 23.66 -3.03
N PHE A 140 -1.05 22.34 -3.10
CA PHE A 140 -1.00 21.47 -1.93
C PHE A 140 0.23 20.59 -2.01
N SER A 141 0.94 20.49 -0.91
CA SER A 141 2.05 19.56 -0.74
C SER A 141 1.82 18.71 0.49
N ILE A 142 2.26 17.47 0.40
CA ILE A 142 2.20 16.52 1.52
C ILE A 142 3.54 15.81 1.64
N THR A 143 3.75 15.16 2.77
CA THR A 143 4.86 14.25 2.98
C THR A 143 4.36 12.87 3.37
N VAL A 144 5.24 11.89 3.30
CA VAL A 144 4.97 10.53 3.73
C VAL A 144 6.03 10.04 4.70
N SER A 145 5.59 9.24 5.66
CA SER A 145 6.48 8.42 6.48
C SER A 145 6.46 6.99 5.97
N ILE A 146 7.61 6.31 6.00
CA ILE A 146 7.77 4.97 5.47
C ILE A 146 8.44 4.08 6.51
N GLY A 147 7.83 2.95 6.82
CA GLY A 147 8.46 1.89 7.58
C GLY A 147 8.72 0.67 6.69
N ALA A 148 9.88 0.06 6.77
CA ALA A 148 10.23 -1.07 5.93
C ALA A 148 10.81 -2.23 6.73
N SER A 149 10.54 -3.45 6.28
CA SER A 149 11.16 -4.69 6.73
C SER A 149 11.41 -5.62 5.56
N SER A 150 12.25 -6.62 5.74
CA SER A 150 12.57 -7.56 4.67
C SER A 150 12.54 -9.01 5.17
N CYS A 151 12.18 -9.91 4.28
CA CYS A 151 12.28 -11.35 4.52
C CYS A 151 12.81 -12.07 3.29
N LYS A 152 13.28 -13.30 3.48
CA LYS A 152 13.57 -14.18 2.36
C LYS A 152 12.25 -14.55 1.70
N ARG A 153 12.31 -14.69 0.38
CA ARG A 153 11.15 -14.99 -0.46
C ARG A 153 10.37 -16.22 0.02
N GLU A 154 11.06 -17.28 0.34
CA GLU A 154 10.47 -18.57 0.75
C GLU A 154 9.57 -18.46 1.99
N TYR A 155 9.74 -17.41 2.79
CA TYR A 155 9.00 -17.16 4.02
C TYR A 155 7.94 -16.05 3.89
N LEU A 156 7.86 -15.35 2.76
CA LEU A 156 7.01 -14.16 2.65
C LEU A 156 5.53 -14.44 2.95
N ALA A 157 5.00 -15.57 2.47
CA ALA A 157 3.61 -15.93 2.73
C ALA A 157 3.39 -16.39 4.19
N ASP A 158 4.30 -17.22 4.71
CA ASP A 158 4.18 -17.79 6.04
C ASP A 158 4.51 -16.77 7.14
N GLU A 159 5.40 -15.82 6.86
CA GLU A 159 5.85 -14.79 7.80
C GLU A 159 5.24 -13.41 7.53
N TRP A 160 4.22 -13.34 6.67
CA TRP A 160 3.62 -12.06 6.27
C TRP A 160 3.27 -11.16 7.44
N GLU A 161 2.53 -11.68 8.42
CA GLU A 161 2.10 -10.91 9.60
C GLU A 161 3.31 -10.38 10.41
N THR A 162 4.38 -11.17 10.49
CA THR A 162 5.62 -10.78 11.19
C THR A 162 6.32 -9.65 10.45
N VAL A 163 6.53 -9.81 9.14
CA VAL A 163 7.24 -8.84 8.30
C VAL A 163 6.45 -7.53 8.19
N PHE A 164 5.14 -7.63 8.01
CA PHE A 164 4.25 -6.48 8.00
C PHE A 164 4.29 -5.75 9.35
N GLY A 165 4.16 -6.47 10.47
CA GLY A 165 4.24 -5.88 11.80
C GLY A 165 5.57 -5.19 12.09
N GLN A 166 6.69 -5.75 11.62
CA GLN A 166 8.00 -5.11 11.72
C GLN A 166 8.08 -3.80 10.90
N ALA A 167 7.50 -3.79 9.70
CA ALA A 167 7.42 -2.58 8.88
C ALA A 167 6.53 -1.51 9.54
N ASP A 168 5.41 -1.92 10.16
CA ASP A 168 4.51 -1.02 10.89
C ASP A 168 5.21 -0.39 12.12
N VAL A 169 5.97 -1.18 12.89
CA VAL A 169 6.81 -0.67 13.99
C VAL A 169 7.83 0.35 13.48
N ALA A 170 8.47 0.09 12.33
CA ALA A 170 9.40 1.04 11.73
C ALA A 170 8.70 2.30 11.26
N LEU A 171 7.48 2.21 10.70
CA LEU A 171 6.66 3.38 10.37
C LEU A 171 6.33 4.23 11.61
N TYR A 172 5.94 3.58 12.70
CA TYR A 172 5.71 4.29 13.95
C TYR A 172 6.95 5.08 14.40
N GLN A 173 8.13 4.44 14.34
CA GLN A 173 9.41 5.10 14.66
C GLN A 173 9.70 6.28 13.72
N ALA A 174 9.42 6.16 12.42
CA ALA A 174 9.56 7.26 11.47
C ALA A 174 8.64 8.43 11.82
N LYS A 175 7.38 8.16 12.19
CA LYS A 175 6.42 9.18 12.62
C LYS A 175 6.84 9.86 13.94
N ASP A 176 7.29 9.07 14.92
CA ASP A 176 7.75 9.59 16.23
C ASP A 176 9.02 10.44 16.10
N ALA A 177 9.94 10.07 15.21
CA ALA A 177 11.15 10.80 14.93
C ALA A 177 10.96 12.12 14.14
N GLY A 178 9.71 12.52 13.85
CA GLY A 178 9.37 13.82 13.23
C GLY A 178 8.81 13.71 11.81
N ARG A 179 8.39 12.54 11.36
CA ARG A 179 7.74 12.30 10.05
C ARG A 179 8.65 12.62 8.86
N ASN A 180 8.08 12.57 7.65
CA ASN A 180 8.77 12.85 6.39
C ASN A 180 10.13 12.14 6.29
N ARG A 181 10.12 10.85 6.57
CA ARG A 181 11.31 9.99 6.56
C ARG A 181 10.97 8.54 6.40
N TYR A 182 11.97 7.74 6.16
CA TYR A 182 11.85 6.29 6.27
C TYR A 182 12.59 5.75 7.50
N GLN A 183 12.16 4.59 7.94
CA GLN A 183 12.85 3.76 8.93
C GLN A 183 12.84 2.31 8.46
N ILE A 184 13.96 1.63 8.59
CA ILE A 184 14.07 0.20 8.27
C ILE A 184 14.14 -0.56 9.59
N HIS A 185 13.29 -1.58 9.73
CA HIS A 185 13.36 -2.48 10.87
C HIS A 185 14.67 -3.26 10.81
N SER A 186 15.52 -3.07 11.82
CA SER A 186 16.73 -3.86 11.96
C SER A 186 16.37 -5.22 12.52
N ASN A 187 16.41 -6.27 11.70
CA ASN A 187 16.45 -7.63 12.22
C ASN A 187 17.71 -7.73 13.09
N GLN A 188 17.55 -7.66 14.40
CA GLN A 188 18.64 -8.07 15.30
C GLN A 188 18.89 -9.54 15.03
N ALA A 189 20.05 -9.84 14.43
CA ALA A 189 20.54 -11.17 14.15
C ALA A 189 20.79 -11.93 15.45
#